data_61d9eed70223c19296d13c05de94ba12
#
_entry.id   61d9eed70223c19296d13c05de94ba12
#
_cell.length_a   1.000
_cell.length_b   1.000
_cell.length_c   1.000
_cell.angle_alpha   90.00
_cell.angle_beta   90.00
_cell.angle_gamma   90.00
#
_symmetry.space_group_name_H-M   'P 1'
#
loop_
_entity.id
_entity.type
_entity.pdbx_description
1 polymer ?
#
loop_
_entity_poly.entity_id
_entity_poly.type
_entity_poly.pdbx_seq_one_letter_code
_entity_poly.pdbx_strand_id
1 'polypeptide(L)'
;MVQIGSAKAVARLLQRAGRSAHYPEGCSEILFVPTNSLELAEISAIRKVLKDGGLEKRVPQQKPFDVLMQHLVTLACGDGFCAEAYLEVIRSAHSFRDLTEEEYDWLLTFLEKGGKSLKAYPQYRKLVREEGVCKIAGKDLARLHRMSIG
;
A
#
# COMPACT_ATOMS: atom_id res chain seq x y z
N MET A 1 18.91 -4.76 19.40
CA MET A 1 17.51 -4.29 19.54
C MET A 1 16.77 -5.18 20.53
N VAL A 2 15.85 -4.62 21.34
CA VAL A 2 15.00 -5.40 22.27
C VAL A 2 13.59 -5.48 21.67
N GLN A 3 13.05 -6.69 21.56
CA GLN A 3 11.70 -6.97 21.10
C GLN A 3 10.89 -7.53 22.25
N ILE A 4 9.93 -6.77 22.75
CA ILE A 4 8.96 -7.21 23.77
C ILE A 4 7.77 -7.83 23.03
N GLY A 5 7.40 -9.04 23.41
CA GLY A 5 6.36 -9.82 22.74
C GLY A 5 6.79 -10.40 21.40
N SER A 6 5.92 -11.21 20.79
CA SER A 6 6.20 -11.88 19.51
C SER A 6 6.03 -10.95 18.31
N ALA A 7 6.89 -11.13 17.30
CA ALA A 7 6.79 -10.38 16.04
C ALA A 7 5.68 -10.88 15.09
N LYS A 8 5.00 -12.01 15.42
CA LYS A 8 3.94 -12.68 14.65
C LYS A 8 4.32 -13.12 13.21
N ALA A 9 5.48 -12.68 12.70
CA ALA A 9 5.98 -13.06 11.37
C ALA A 9 7.50 -12.96 11.32
N VAL A 10 8.17 -13.92 10.67
CA VAL A 10 9.63 -13.95 10.51
C VAL A 10 10.11 -12.77 9.67
N ALA A 11 9.40 -12.46 8.58
CA ALA A 11 9.74 -11.34 7.71
C ALA A 11 9.73 -9.98 8.45
N ARG A 12 8.73 -9.76 9.35
CA ARG A 12 8.68 -8.55 10.19
C ARG A 12 9.83 -8.48 11.17
N LEU A 13 10.22 -9.63 11.72
CA LEU A 13 11.37 -9.69 12.62
C LEU A 13 12.65 -9.30 11.91
N LEU A 14 12.90 -9.85 10.72
CA LEU A 14 14.07 -9.51 9.91
C LEU A 14 14.09 -8.05 9.48
N GLN A 15 12.94 -7.48 9.11
CA GLN A 15 12.84 -6.05 8.81
C GLN A 15 13.22 -5.18 10.01
N ARG A 16 12.82 -5.57 11.23
CA ARG A 16 13.21 -4.88 12.46
C ARG A 16 14.68 -5.09 12.78
N ALA A 17 15.19 -6.32 12.62
CA ALA A 17 16.60 -6.63 12.81
C ALA A 17 17.50 -5.77 11.91
N GLY A 18 17.14 -5.64 10.63
CA GLY A 18 17.86 -4.82 9.67
C GLY A 18 17.91 -3.33 10.01
N ARG A 19 17.19 -2.88 11.03
CA ARG A 19 17.29 -1.51 11.57
C ARG A 19 18.22 -1.38 12.76
N SER A 20 18.83 -2.47 13.23
CA SER A 20 19.65 -2.47 14.45
C SER A 20 21.15 -2.38 14.21
N ALA A 21 21.63 -2.62 12.97
CA ALA A 21 23.04 -2.52 12.60
C ALA A 21 23.16 -1.81 11.26
N HIS A 22 23.52 -0.53 11.27
CA HIS A 22 23.66 0.33 10.09
C HIS A 22 25.11 0.58 9.67
N TYR A 23 26.05 -0.24 10.11
CA TYR A 23 27.46 -0.12 9.73
C TYR A 23 27.92 -1.37 8.96
N PRO A 24 28.91 -1.25 8.04
CA PRO A 24 29.35 -2.30 7.14
C PRO A 24 29.72 -3.52 7.92
N GLU A 25 29.91 -4.25 8.46
CA GLU A 25 30.28 -5.44 9.23
C GLU A 25 29.40 -5.68 10.47
N GLY A 26 28.34 -4.89 10.63
CA GLY A 26 27.44 -5.00 11.77
C GLY A 26 26.57 -6.26 11.74
N CYS A 27 26.58 -7.00 12.84
CA CYS A 27 25.64 -8.12 13.03
C CYS A 27 24.38 -7.61 13.72
N SER A 28 23.23 -7.87 13.12
CA SER A 28 21.95 -7.52 13.72
C SER A 28 21.57 -8.49 14.82
N GLU A 29 21.45 -7.99 16.04
CA GLU A 29 21.05 -8.78 17.21
C GLU A 29 19.69 -8.36 17.73
N ILE A 30 18.85 -9.34 18.06
CA ILE A 30 17.56 -9.14 18.68
C ILE A 30 17.48 -9.93 19.99
N LEU A 31 17.24 -9.22 21.07
CA LEU A 31 16.89 -9.81 22.35
C LEU A 31 15.37 -9.87 22.47
N PHE A 32 14.83 -11.07 22.58
CA PHE A 32 13.42 -11.29 22.81
C PHE A 32 13.08 -11.33 24.30
N VAL A 33 12.05 -10.60 24.68
CA VAL A 33 11.45 -10.61 26.01
C VAL A 33 10.01 -11.11 25.87
N PRO A 34 9.73 -12.40 26.08
CA PRO A 34 8.38 -12.94 26.00
C PRO A 34 7.53 -12.42 27.17
N THR A 35 6.27 -12.13 26.90
CA THR A 35 5.28 -11.67 27.90
C THR A 35 4.37 -12.80 28.40
N ASN A 36 4.35 -13.91 27.69
CA ASN A 36 3.58 -15.10 28.03
C ASN A 36 4.23 -16.39 27.48
N SER A 37 3.79 -17.54 27.95
CA SER A 37 4.34 -18.84 27.58
C SER A 37 4.15 -19.22 26.10
N LEU A 38 3.08 -18.75 25.46
CA LEU A 38 2.83 -19.02 24.04
C LEU A 38 3.90 -18.34 23.16
N GLU A 39 4.35 -17.16 23.55
CA GLU A 39 5.41 -16.45 22.83
C GLU A 39 6.75 -17.17 22.86
N LEU A 40 7.02 -17.98 23.89
CA LEU A 40 8.21 -18.85 23.91
C LEU A 40 8.17 -19.89 22.78
N ALA A 41 7.01 -20.48 22.54
CA ALA A 41 6.83 -21.42 21.42
C ALA A 41 6.97 -20.70 20.06
N GLU A 42 6.37 -19.51 19.93
CA GLU A 42 6.49 -18.67 18.71
C GLU A 42 7.95 -18.30 18.44
N ILE A 43 8.70 -17.86 19.45
CA ILE A 43 10.15 -17.54 19.32
C ILE A 43 10.96 -18.76 18.92
N SER A 44 10.65 -19.92 19.51
CA SER A 44 11.34 -21.18 19.18
C SER A 44 11.07 -21.58 17.73
N ALA A 45 9.83 -21.44 17.26
CA ALA A 45 9.45 -21.68 15.87
C ALA A 45 10.17 -20.71 14.91
N ILE A 46 10.21 -19.43 15.23
CA ILE A 46 10.93 -18.41 14.44
C ILE A 46 12.42 -18.76 14.33
N ARG A 47 13.07 -19.14 15.45
CA ARG A 47 14.49 -19.54 15.44
C ARG A 47 14.75 -20.75 14.54
N LYS A 48 13.85 -21.73 14.55
CA LYS A 48 13.93 -22.90 13.67
C LYS A 48 13.82 -22.49 12.20
N VAL A 49 12.79 -21.71 11.86
CA VAL A 49 12.57 -21.23 10.48
C VAL A 49 13.76 -20.43 9.97
N LEU A 50 14.35 -19.56 10.80
CA LEU A 50 15.54 -18.78 10.42
C LEU A 50 16.77 -19.67 10.17
N LYS A 51 16.97 -20.73 10.94
CA LYS A 51 18.06 -21.70 10.71
C LYS A 51 17.87 -22.46 9.40
N ASP A 52 16.63 -22.78 9.06
CA ASP A 52 16.27 -23.53 7.85
C ASP A 52 16.22 -22.62 6.61
N GLY A 53 16.53 -21.32 6.74
CA GLY A 53 16.49 -20.33 5.66
C GLY A 53 15.07 -20.00 5.17
N GLY A 54 14.06 -20.32 5.97
CA GLY A 54 12.65 -20.12 5.63
C GLY A 54 12.18 -18.69 5.83
N LEU A 55 11.36 -18.21 4.89
CA LEU A 55 10.61 -16.96 4.98
C LEU A 55 9.18 -17.20 4.51
N GLU A 56 8.24 -16.48 5.11
CA GLU A 56 6.86 -16.51 4.62
C GLU A 56 6.82 -15.96 3.20
N LYS A 57 6.41 -16.81 2.26
CA LYS A 57 6.14 -16.39 0.90
C LYS A 57 4.83 -15.62 0.87
N ARG A 58 4.87 -14.37 0.40
CA ARG A 58 3.66 -13.61 0.09
C ARG A 58 3.45 -13.60 -1.40
N VAL A 59 2.25 -13.97 -1.82
CA VAL A 59 1.84 -13.77 -3.20
C VAL A 59 1.55 -12.27 -3.37
N PRO A 60 2.18 -11.58 -4.34
CA PRO A 60 1.86 -10.19 -4.63
C PRO A 60 0.38 -10.03 -4.94
N GLN A 61 -0.25 -9.00 -4.39
CA GLN A 61 -1.63 -8.68 -4.72
C GLN A 61 -1.73 -8.30 -6.19
N GLN A 62 -2.73 -8.85 -6.85
CA GLN A 62 -3.07 -8.49 -8.22
C GLN A 62 -4.22 -7.49 -8.19
N LYS A 63 -4.09 -6.41 -8.97
CA LYS A 63 -5.08 -5.34 -9.14
C LYS A 63 -5.63 -4.80 -7.79
N PRO A 64 -4.78 -4.31 -6.84
CA PRO A 64 -5.26 -3.66 -5.63
C PRO A 64 -5.91 -2.31 -5.99
N PHE A 65 -7.19 -2.31 -6.33
CA PHE A 65 -7.93 -1.16 -6.84
C PHE A 65 -8.01 0.01 -5.85
N ASP A 66 -8.04 -0.29 -4.56
CA ASP A 66 -7.99 0.70 -3.49
C ASP A 66 -6.68 1.52 -3.54
N VAL A 67 -5.55 0.85 -3.72
CA VAL A 67 -4.23 1.50 -3.88
C VAL A 67 -4.19 2.31 -5.18
N LEU A 68 -4.70 1.77 -6.28
CA LEU A 68 -4.75 2.48 -7.55
C LEU A 68 -5.63 3.73 -7.46
N MET A 69 -6.83 3.62 -6.87
CA MET A 69 -7.71 4.77 -6.64
C MET A 69 -7.03 5.86 -5.82
N GLN A 70 -6.35 5.48 -4.73
CA GLN A 70 -5.60 6.44 -3.89
C GLN A 70 -4.47 7.11 -4.68
N HIS A 71 -3.76 6.36 -5.51
CA HIS A 71 -2.70 6.88 -6.37
C HIS A 71 -3.23 7.88 -7.40
N LEU A 72 -4.32 7.54 -8.11
CA LEU A 72 -4.97 8.43 -9.08
C LEU A 72 -5.46 9.75 -8.45
N VAL A 73 -6.05 9.67 -7.26
CA VAL A 73 -6.45 10.89 -6.51
C VAL A 73 -5.21 11.70 -6.09
N THR A 74 -4.12 11.05 -5.71
CA THR A 74 -2.87 11.74 -5.36
C THR A 74 -2.30 12.51 -6.55
N LEU A 75 -2.28 11.91 -7.75
CA LEU A 75 -1.86 12.58 -8.98
C LEU A 75 -2.76 13.79 -9.32
N ALA A 76 -4.06 13.59 -9.18
CA ALA A 76 -5.04 14.65 -9.42
C ALA A 76 -4.92 15.82 -8.44
N CYS A 77 -4.37 15.61 -7.24
CA CYS A 77 -4.04 16.68 -6.28
C CYS A 77 -2.83 17.54 -6.69
N GLY A 78 -2.04 17.11 -7.66
CA GLY A 78 -0.95 17.85 -8.28
C GLY A 78 -1.42 18.52 -9.57
N ASP A 79 -0.67 18.32 -10.63
CA ASP A 79 -0.95 18.89 -11.96
C ASP A 79 -2.07 18.17 -12.71
N GLY A 80 -2.55 17.05 -12.16
CA GLY A 80 -3.49 16.15 -12.84
C GLY A 80 -2.78 15.13 -13.74
N PHE A 81 -3.56 14.33 -14.44
CA PHE A 81 -3.04 13.31 -15.37
C PHE A 81 -3.99 13.09 -16.55
N CYS A 82 -3.44 12.81 -17.72
CA CYS A 82 -4.22 12.40 -18.89
C CYS A 82 -4.62 10.93 -18.70
N ALA A 83 -5.93 10.66 -18.64
CA ALA A 83 -6.46 9.33 -18.35
C ALA A 83 -5.97 8.27 -19.36
N GLU A 84 -6.02 8.58 -20.65
CA GLU A 84 -5.65 7.66 -21.74
C GLU A 84 -4.16 7.31 -21.71
N ALA A 85 -3.29 8.32 -21.62
CA ALA A 85 -1.86 8.11 -21.58
C ALA A 85 -1.38 7.40 -20.29
N TYR A 86 -2.10 7.58 -19.19
CA TYR A 86 -1.66 7.05 -17.89
C TYR A 86 -1.95 5.56 -17.71
N LEU A 87 -2.87 4.97 -18.47
CA LEU A 87 -3.17 3.53 -18.43
C LEU A 87 -1.92 2.69 -18.70
N GLU A 88 -1.11 3.06 -19.70
CA GLU A 88 0.12 2.34 -20.03
C GLU A 88 1.17 2.45 -18.91
N VAL A 89 1.24 3.59 -18.25
CA VAL A 89 2.11 3.77 -17.08
C VAL A 89 1.68 2.84 -15.94
N ILE A 90 0.38 2.72 -15.67
CA ILE A 90 -0.16 1.80 -14.66
C ILE A 90 0.16 0.34 -15.02
N ARG A 91 -0.03 -0.06 -16.27
CA ARG A 91 0.27 -1.42 -16.76
C ARG A 91 1.74 -1.78 -16.68
N SER A 92 2.65 -0.83 -16.64
CA SER A 92 4.08 -1.08 -16.42
C SER A 92 4.38 -1.68 -15.04
N ALA A 93 3.50 -1.47 -14.05
CA ALA A 93 3.63 -2.05 -12.73
C ALA A 93 3.13 -3.51 -12.70
N HIS A 94 3.92 -4.40 -12.08
CA HIS A 94 3.65 -5.84 -12.04
C HIS A 94 2.21 -6.19 -11.59
N SER A 95 1.69 -5.50 -10.58
CA SER A 95 0.35 -5.77 -10.03
C SER A 95 -0.80 -5.35 -10.95
N PHE A 96 -0.54 -4.51 -11.94
CA PHE A 96 -1.56 -3.94 -12.82
C PHE A 96 -1.36 -4.27 -14.30
N ARG A 97 -0.39 -5.13 -14.66
CA ARG A 97 -0.11 -5.48 -16.07
C ARG A 97 -1.32 -6.03 -16.82
N ASP A 98 -2.22 -6.71 -16.10
CA ASP A 98 -3.43 -7.32 -16.65
C ASP A 98 -4.68 -6.43 -16.41
N LEU A 99 -4.50 -5.13 -16.14
CA LEU A 99 -5.60 -4.19 -15.98
C LEU A 99 -6.27 -3.94 -17.33
N THR A 100 -7.58 -4.20 -17.42
CA THR A 100 -8.32 -3.95 -18.66
C THR A 100 -8.76 -2.48 -18.75
N GLU A 101 -9.11 -2.06 -19.97
CA GLU A 101 -9.65 -0.70 -20.21
C GLU A 101 -10.98 -0.51 -19.49
N GLU A 102 -11.84 -1.54 -19.49
CA GLU A 102 -13.14 -1.50 -18.80
C GLU A 102 -12.98 -1.35 -17.29
N GLU A 103 -12.02 -2.07 -16.68
CA GLU A 103 -11.72 -1.94 -15.25
C GLU A 103 -11.19 -0.54 -14.92
N TYR A 104 -10.33 0.01 -15.78
CA TYR A 104 -9.80 1.35 -15.61
C TYR A 104 -10.87 2.43 -15.77
N ASP A 105 -11.70 2.35 -16.79
CA ASP A 105 -12.83 3.26 -16.99
C ASP A 105 -13.84 3.18 -15.85
N TRP A 106 -14.07 1.99 -15.32
CA TRP A 106 -14.90 1.82 -14.13
C TRP A 106 -14.30 2.55 -12.92
N LEU A 107 -13.00 2.44 -12.69
CA LEU A 107 -12.29 3.14 -11.61
C LEU A 107 -12.39 4.66 -11.76
N LEU A 108 -12.15 5.19 -12.96
CA LEU A 108 -12.28 6.61 -13.23
C LEU A 108 -13.70 7.10 -13.02
N THR A 109 -14.69 6.37 -13.54
CA THR A 109 -16.12 6.68 -13.34
C THR A 109 -16.49 6.67 -11.85
N PHE A 110 -15.95 5.71 -11.09
CA PHE A 110 -16.17 5.65 -9.64
C PHE A 110 -15.58 6.88 -8.94
N LEU A 111 -14.41 7.33 -9.31
CA LEU A 111 -13.76 8.52 -8.73
C LEU A 111 -14.44 9.84 -9.15
N GLU A 112 -15.01 9.90 -10.36
CA GLU A 112 -15.73 11.07 -10.87
C GLU A 112 -17.15 11.19 -10.31
N LYS A 113 -17.86 10.07 -10.15
CA LYS A 113 -19.31 10.08 -9.83
C LYS A 113 -19.65 9.54 -8.44
N GLY A 114 -18.67 8.88 -7.78
CA GLY A 114 -18.94 8.05 -6.62
C GLY A 114 -19.65 6.75 -6.98
N GLY A 115 -19.88 5.86 -5.98
CA GLY A 115 -20.69 4.66 -6.18
C GLY A 115 -22.17 5.00 -6.41
N LYS A 116 -22.95 4.02 -6.90
CA LYS A 116 -24.38 4.20 -7.21
C LYS A 116 -25.17 4.81 -6.04
N SER A 117 -24.86 4.41 -4.82
CA SER A 117 -25.48 4.92 -3.58
C SER A 117 -25.04 6.33 -3.18
N LEU A 118 -23.96 6.86 -3.74
CA LEU A 118 -23.32 8.13 -3.34
C LEU A 118 -23.53 9.23 -4.36
N LYS A 119 -24.25 8.98 -5.46
CA LYS A 119 -24.50 9.96 -6.52
C LYS A 119 -25.16 11.25 -6.03
N ALA A 120 -25.95 11.19 -4.95
CA ALA A 120 -26.63 12.33 -4.35
C ALA A 120 -25.69 13.23 -3.50
N TYR A 121 -24.48 12.79 -3.25
CA TYR A 121 -23.54 13.47 -2.34
C TYR A 121 -22.30 13.97 -3.10
N PRO A 122 -22.25 15.25 -3.50
CA PRO A 122 -21.13 15.84 -4.26
C PRO A 122 -19.76 15.69 -3.60
N GLN A 123 -19.72 15.62 -2.26
CA GLN A 123 -18.48 15.47 -1.49
C GLN A 123 -17.72 14.16 -1.77
N TYR A 124 -18.36 13.17 -2.37
CA TYR A 124 -17.72 11.90 -2.75
C TYR A 124 -17.15 11.89 -4.17
N ARG A 125 -17.40 12.96 -4.94
CA ARG A 125 -16.75 13.16 -6.23
C ARG A 125 -15.33 13.65 -5.99
N LYS A 126 -14.35 12.83 -6.32
CA LYS A 126 -12.94 13.19 -6.09
C LYS A 126 -12.28 13.74 -7.33
N LEU A 127 -12.68 13.31 -8.52
CA LEU A 127 -12.11 13.76 -9.78
C LEU A 127 -13.10 14.54 -10.63
N VAL A 128 -12.55 15.48 -11.39
CA VAL A 128 -13.20 16.12 -12.54
C VAL A 128 -12.31 15.95 -13.75
N ARG A 129 -12.91 15.73 -14.92
CA ARG A 129 -12.20 15.63 -16.19
C ARG A 129 -12.43 16.94 -16.98
N GLU A 130 -11.35 17.65 -17.26
CA GLU A 130 -11.33 18.88 -18.04
C GLU A 130 -10.33 18.70 -19.18
N GLU A 131 -10.80 18.81 -20.43
CA GLU A 131 -9.96 18.70 -21.64
C GLU A 131 -9.08 17.43 -21.67
N GLY A 132 -9.62 16.29 -21.21
CA GLY A 132 -8.88 15.01 -21.16
C GLY A 132 -7.95 14.84 -19.94
N VAL A 133 -7.80 15.86 -19.11
CA VAL A 133 -7.00 15.84 -17.89
C VAL A 133 -7.89 15.61 -16.67
N CYS A 134 -7.55 14.60 -15.88
CA CYS A 134 -8.19 14.32 -14.59
C CYS A 134 -7.53 15.17 -13.50
N LYS A 135 -8.32 15.98 -12.81
CA LYS A 135 -7.91 16.83 -11.69
C LYS A 135 -8.77 16.59 -10.47
N ILE A 136 -8.30 17.01 -9.30
CA ILE A 136 -9.09 16.97 -8.07
C ILE A 136 -10.30 17.92 -8.15
N ALA A 137 -11.46 17.49 -7.66
CA ALA A 137 -12.70 18.26 -7.73
C ALA A 137 -12.73 19.54 -6.84
N GLY A 138 -11.74 19.75 -5.98
CA GLY A 138 -11.64 20.96 -5.15
C GLY A 138 -10.45 20.96 -4.21
N LYS A 139 -10.00 22.16 -3.82
CA LYS A 139 -8.83 22.37 -2.96
C LYS A 139 -9.00 21.74 -1.56
N ASP A 140 -10.20 21.76 -1.01
CA ASP A 140 -10.50 21.18 0.30
C ASP A 140 -10.37 19.64 0.26
N LEU A 141 -10.81 19.01 -0.83
CA LEU A 141 -10.62 17.57 -1.04
C LEU A 141 -9.14 17.22 -1.18
N ALA A 142 -8.35 18.03 -1.87
CA ALA A 142 -6.90 17.85 -1.97
C ALA A 142 -6.24 17.91 -0.59
N ARG A 143 -6.65 18.86 0.24
CA ARG A 143 -6.13 18.98 1.62
C ARG A 143 -6.50 17.77 2.47
N LEU A 144 -7.76 17.36 2.46
CA LEU A 144 -8.24 16.18 3.20
C LEU A 144 -7.51 14.91 2.74
N HIS A 145 -7.33 14.72 1.44
CA HIS A 145 -6.62 13.57 0.89
C HIS A 145 -5.16 13.53 1.39
N ARG A 146 -4.45 14.67 1.32
CA ARG A 146 -3.05 14.76 1.80
C ARG A 146 -2.92 14.48 3.30
N MET A 147 -3.92 14.88 4.11
CA MET A 147 -3.93 14.62 5.55
C MET A 147 -4.25 13.17 5.90
N SER A 148 -4.93 12.43 5.02
CA SER A 148 -5.31 11.03 5.22
C SER A 148 -4.31 10.02 4.66
N ILE A 149 -3.32 10.47 3.90
CA ILE A 149 -2.15 9.67 3.50
C ILE A 149 -1.16 9.75 4.67
N GLY A 150 -1.33 8.88 5.67
CA GLY A 150 -0.52 8.81 6.87
C GLY A 150 0.84 8.18 6.65
#